data_baedb8ace85eb05a382be1ae748e25b6
#
_entry.id   baedb8ace85eb05a382be1ae748e25b6
#
_cell.length_a   1.000
_cell.length_b   1.000
_cell.length_c   1.000
_cell.angle_alpha   90.00
_cell.angle_beta   90.00
_cell.angle_gamma   90.00
#
_symmetry.space_group_name_H-M   'P 1'
#
loop_
_entity.id
_entity.type
_entity.pdbx_description
1 polymer ?
#
loop_
_entity_poly.entity_id
_entity_poly.type
_entity_poly.pdbx_seq_one_letter_code
_entity_poly.pdbx_strand_id
1 'polypeptide(L)'
;MRTFAAALLLCSLLASLCPHANAWQDTQEQDSLRAKIRQLAKQLDADKEADRDAAEKEIQEIGPEALEFLPPLDEQASAELRMRIERIHEKFFEETT
;
A
#
# COMPACT_ATOMS: atom_id res chain seq x y z
N MET A 1 -25.93 -20.47 40.91
CA MET A 1 -26.25 -19.20 40.30
C MET A 1 -25.17 -18.11 40.47
N ARG A 2 -24.39 -18.18 41.54
CA ARG A 2 -23.34 -17.16 41.76
C ARG A 2 -22.05 -17.40 40.99
N THR A 3 -21.85 -18.59 40.47
CA THR A 3 -20.63 -18.96 39.74
C THR A 3 -20.59 -18.48 38.28
N PHE A 4 -21.74 -18.13 37.70
CA PHE A 4 -21.80 -17.67 36.32
C PHE A 4 -21.31 -16.24 36.12
N ALA A 5 -21.46 -15.40 37.15
CA ALA A 5 -21.01 -14.00 37.07
C ALA A 5 -19.47 -13.86 37.05
N ALA A 6 -18.78 -14.80 37.72
CA ALA A 6 -17.33 -14.81 37.76
C ALA A 6 -16.71 -15.22 36.43
N ALA A 7 -17.36 -16.09 35.68
CA ALA A 7 -16.86 -16.51 34.36
C ALA A 7 -16.97 -15.43 33.31
N LEU A 8 -17.99 -14.58 33.39
CA LEU A 8 -18.17 -13.44 32.48
C LEU A 8 -17.13 -12.36 32.67
N LEU A 9 -16.71 -12.16 33.92
CA LEU A 9 -15.66 -11.18 34.24
C LEU A 9 -14.28 -11.59 33.69
N LEU A 10 -14.00 -12.91 33.68
CA LEU A 10 -12.75 -13.43 33.14
C LEU A 10 -12.66 -13.27 31.63
N CYS A 11 -13.77 -13.39 30.92
CA CYS A 11 -13.79 -13.20 29.47
C CYS A 11 -13.52 -11.76 29.05
N SER A 12 -13.98 -10.79 29.82
CA SER A 12 -13.74 -9.37 29.51
C SER A 12 -12.30 -8.96 29.76
N LEU A 13 -11.61 -9.60 30.70
CA LEU A 13 -10.20 -9.35 30.96
C LEU A 13 -9.29 -9.88 29.83
N LEU A 14 -9.65 -11.00 29.21
CA LEU A 14 -8.90 -11.58 28.11
C LEU A 14 -8.99 -10.73 26.84
N ALA A 15 -10.09 -10.02 26.64
CA ALA A 15 -10.25 -9.16 25.48
C ALA A 15 -9.37 -7.92 25.54
N SER A 16 -8.99 -7.45 26.74
CA SER A 16 -8.15 -6.28 26.89
C SER A 16 -6.65 -6.57 26.75
N LEU A 17 -6.27 -7.84 26.63
CA LEU A 17 -4.88 -8.27 26.51
C LEU A 17 -4.41 -8.50 25.05
N CYS A 18 -5.13 -7.95 24.06
CA CYS A 18 -4.77 -8.10 22.64
C CYS A 18 -4.34 -6.80 21.97
N PRO A 19 -3.39 -6.00 22.54
CA PRO A 19 -2.86 -4.86 21.79
C PRO A 19 -1.90 -5.27 20.67
N HIS A 20 -1.43 -6.50 20.65
CA HIS A 20 -0.49 -6.99 19.63
C HIS A 20 -1.14 -7.26 18.28
N ALA A 21 -2.47 -7.35 18.21
CA ALA A 21 -3.17 -7.57 16.94
C ALA A 21 -2.99 -6.39 15.97
N ASN A 22 -2.82 -5.18 16.47
CA ASN A 22 -2.66 -4.00 15.64
C ASN A 22 -1.33 -3.97 14.90
N ALA A 23 -0.24 -4.42 15.53
CA ALA A 23 1.08 -4.46 14.89
C ALA A 23 1.11 -5.47 13.72
N TRP A 24 0.39 -6.57 13.84
CA TRP A 24 0.26 -7.55 12.77
C TRP A 24 -0.52 -7.00 11.58
N GLN A 25 -1.59 -6.25 11.84
CA GLN A 25 -2.41 -5.64 10.80
C GLN A 25 -1.62 -4.61 10.00
N ASP A 26 -0.81 -3.80 10.66
CA ASP A 26 0.02 -2.79 9.99
C ASP A 26 1.02 -3.44 9.02
N THR A 27 1.64 -4.55 9.42
CA THR A 27 2.57 -5.28 8.58
C THR A 27 1.88 -5.88 7.36
N GLN A 28 0.68 -6.44 7.56
CA GLN A 28 -0.11 -7.01 6.46
C GLN A 28 -0.58 -5.94 5.49
N GLU A 29 -0.96 -4.78 5.99
CA GLU A 29 -1.35 -3.65 5.14
C GLU A 29 -0.19 -3.17 4.27
N GLN A 30 1.02 -3.09 4.84
CA GLN A 30 2.22 -2.72 4.09
C GLN A 30 2.56 -3.77 3.02
N ASP A 31 2.46 -5.05 3.34
CA ASP A 31 2.72 -6.12 2.38
C ASP A 31 1.69 -6.10 1.25
N SER A 32 0.42 -5.85 1.57
CA SER A 32 -0.65 -5.74 0.58
C SER A 32 -0.43 -4.54 -0.32
N LEU A 33 -0.01 -3.41 0.24
CA LEU A 33 0.28 -2.20 -0.52
C LEU A 33 1.47 -2.42 -1.45
N ARG A 34 2.52 -3.07 -0.96
CA ARG A 34 3.70 -3.40 -1.77
C ARG A 34 3.32 -4.27 -2.96
N ALA A 35 2.51 -5.31 -2.74
CA ALA A 35 2.06 -6.19 -3.81
C ALA A 35 1.22 -5.45 -4.83
N LYS A 36 0.33 -4.56 -4.37
CA LYS A 36 -0.50 -3.75 -5.24
C LYS A 36 0.34 -2.80 -6.10
N ILE A 37 1.32 -2.15 -5.50
CA ILE A 37 2.19 -1.22 -6.23
C ILE A 37 3.05 -1.96 -7.26
N ARG A 38 3.53 -3.16 -6.94
CA ARG A 38 4.25 -3.98 -7.92
C ARG A 38 3.38 -4.32 -9.12
N GLN A 39 2.12 -4.64 -8.89
CA GLN A 39 1.19 -4.94 -9.97
C GLN A 39 0.91 -3.69 -10.81
N LEU A 40 0.72 -2.55 -10.16
CA LEU A 40 0.52 -1.28 -10.85
C LEU A 40 1.77 -0.87 -11.65
N ALA A 41 2.96 -1.14 -11.12
CA ALA A 41 4.20 -0.86 -11.83
C ALA A 41 4.30 -1.69 -13.13
N LYS A 42 3.83 -2.93 -13.11
CA LYS A 42 3.75 -3.75 -14.32
C LYS A 42 2.74 -3.18 -15.31
N GLN A 43 1.62 -2.67 -14.81
CA GLN A 43 0.60 -2.06 -15.65
C GLN A 43 1.07 -0.75 -16.28
N LEU A 44 2.01 -0.04 -15.64
CA LEU A 44 2.60 1.15 -16.24
C LEU A 44 3.33 0.85 -17.55
N ASP A 45 3.73 -0.40 -17.76
CA ASP A 45 4.42 -0.84 -18.97
C ASP A 45 3.53 -1.76 -19.82
N ALA A 46 2.22 -1.72 -19.63
CA ALA A 46 1.26 -2.51 -20.40
C ALA A 46 1.19 -2.04 -21.84
N ASP A 47 0.71 -2.92 -22.71
CA ASP A 47 0.58 -2.62 -24.14
C ASP A 47 -0.48 -1.55 -24.43
N LYS A 48 -1.54 -1.51 -23.63
CA LYS A 48 -2.63 -0.57 -23.85
C LYS A 48 -2.38 0.73 -23.07
N GLU A 49 -2.50 1.85 -23.77
CA GLU A 49 -2.34 3.16 -23.17
C GLU A 49 -3.35 3.41 -22.03
N ALA A 50 -4.58 2.94 -22.21
CA ALA A 50 -5.61 3.11 -21.17
C ALA A 50 -5.22 2.41 -19.87
N ASP A 51 -4.59 1.24 -19.95
CA ASP A 51 -4.11 0.51 -18.77
C ASP A 51 -2.95 1.24 -18.10
N ARG A 52 -2.05 1.81 -18.89
CA ARG A 52 -0.93 2.61 -18.38
C ARG A 52 -1.42 3.86 -17.66
N ASP A 53 -2.38 4.56 -18.25
CA ASP A 53 -2.96 5.76 -17.66
C ASP A 53 -3.69 5.44 -16.34
N ALA A 54 -4.45 4.35 -16.32
CA ALA A 54 -5.16 3.93 -15.12
C ALA A 54 -4.19 3.59 -13.98
N ALA A 55 -3.09 2.90 -14.30
CA ALA A 55 -2.07 2.54 -13.30
C ALA A 55 -1.40 3.78 -12.72
N GLU A 56 -1.03 4.74 -13.56
CA GLU A 56 -0.43 6.00 -13.13
C GLU A 56 -1.36 6.74 -12.18
N LYS A 57 -2.64 6.81 -12.54
CA LYS A 57 -3.64 7.48 -11.72
C LYS A 57 -3.81 6.80 -10.35
N GLU A 58 -3.88 5.47 -10.34
CA GLU A 58 -4.02 4.73 -9.07
C GLU A 58 -2.81 4.93 -8.16
N ILE A 59 -1.60 4.93 -8.72
CA ILE A 59 -0.39 5.19 -7.92
C ILE A 59 -0.44 6.58 -7.32
N GLN A 60 -0.88 7.57 -8.09
CA GLN A 60 -1.03 8.94 -7.61
C GLN A 60 -2.08 9.03 -6.49
N GLU A 61 -3.16 8.26 -6.57
CA GLU A 61 -4.18 8.22 -5.54
C GLU A 61 -3.69 7.57 -4.24
N ILE A 62 -2.79 6.60 -4.33
CA ILE A 62 -2.18 5.97 -3.16
C ILE A 62 -1.36 6.99 -2.37
N GLY A 63 -0.65 7.87 -3.07
CA GLY A 63 0.10 8.93 -2.43
C GLY A 63 1.60 8.66 -2.39
N PRO A 64 2.37 9.54 -1.68
CA PRO A 64 3.84 9.46 -1.66
C PRO A 64 4.39 8.15 -1.10
N GLU A 65 3.62 7.42 -0.32
CA GLU A 65 4.03 6.12 0.22
C GLU A 65 4.35 5.13 -0.90
N ALA A 66 3.71 5.30 -2.07
CA ALA A 66 3.95 4.43 -3.21
C ALA A 66 5.39 4.51 -3.72
N LEU A 67 6.06 5.63 -3.52
CA LEU A 67 7.43 5.83 -4.02
C LEU A 67 8.43 4.85 -3.43
N GLU A 68 8.21 4.42 -2.20
CA GLU A 68 9.09 3.45 -1.53
C GLU A 68 9.04 2.07 -2.18
N PHE A 69 7.92 1.75 -2.80
CA PHE A 69 7.68 0.42 -3.34
C PHE A 69 7.78 0.36 -4.86
N LEU A 70 7.95 1.50 -5.53
CA LEU A 70 8.16 1.52 -6.96
C LEU A 70 9.51 0.89 -7.31
N PRO A 71 9.59 0.08 -8.38
CA PRO A 71 10.86 -0.53 -8.76
C PRO A 71 11.85 0.54 -9.23
N PRO A 72 13.15 0.33 -8.98
CA PRO A 72 14.15 1.25 -9.51
C PRO A 72 14.15 1.22 -11.04
N LEU A 73 14.37 2.38 -11.65
CA LEU A 73 14.49 2.48 -13.09
C LEU A 73 15.84 1.90 -13.51
N ASP A 74 15.82 0.78 -14.22
CA ASP A 74 17.02 0.18 -14.78
C ASP A 74 17.21 0.61 -16.24
N GLU A 75 18.30 0.17 -16.85
CA GLU A 75 18.60 0.52 -18.24
C GLU A 75 17.61 -0.10 -19.23
N GLN A 76 16.91 -1.13 -18.82
CA GLN A 76 15.94 -1.84 -19.64
C GLN A 76 14.55 -1.20 -19.60
N ALA A 77 14.32 -0.25 -18.71
CA ALA A 77 13.04 0.43 -18.62
C ALA A 77 12.77 1.22 -19.91
N SER A 78 11.54 1.13 -20.42
CA SER A 78 11.16 1.89 -21.61
C SER A 78 11.17 3.39 -21.32
N ALA A 79 11.34 4.20 -22.37
CA ALA A 79 11.33 5.66 -22.24
C ALA A 79 9.99 6.15 -21.68
N GLU A 80 8.90 5.50 -22.07
CA GLU A 80 7.58 5.86 -21.56
C GLU A 80 7.42 5.53 -20.09
N LEU A 81 7.92 4.37 -19.65
CA LEU A 81 7.89 4.00 -18.23
C LEU A 81 8.67 5.00 -17.39
N ARG A 82 9.86 5.39 -17.84
CA ARG A 82 10.66 6.40 -17.15
C ARG A 82 9.92 7.74 -17.04
N MET A 83 9.32 8.17 -18.13
CA MET A 83 8.58 9.42 -18.16
C MET A 83 7.39 9.40 -17.20
N ARG A 84 6.68 8.29 -17.13
CA ARG A 84 5.52 8.14 -16.23
C ARG A 84 5.95 8.15 -14.77
N ILE A 85 7.02 7.45 -14.43
CA ILE A 85 7.52 7.43 -13.05
C ILE A 85 8.05 8.80 -12.64
N GLU A 86 8.75 9.51 -13.53
CA GLU A 86 9.21 10.88 -13.28
C GLU A 86 8.02 11.81 -13.04
N ARG A 87 6.95 11.66 -13.82
CA ARG A 87 5.73 12.46 -13.66
C ARG A 87 5.06 12.20 -12.31
N ILE A 88 5.04 10.95 -11.87
CA ILE A 88 4.52 10.58 -10.55
C ILE A 88 5.35 11.25 -9.45
N HIS A 89 6.67 11.20 -9.55
CA HIS A 89 7.57 11.86 -8.60
C HIS A 89 7.34 13.38 -8.55
N GLU A 90 7.25 14.01 -9.69
CA GLU A 90 7.01 15.45 -9.77
C GLU A 90 5.70 15.83 -9.08
N LYS A 91 4.65 15.06 -9.31
CA LYS A 91 3.34 15.35 -8.73
C LYS A 91 3.38 15.27 -7.20
N PHE A 92 4.02 14.25 -6.65
CA PHE A 92 4.15 14.14 -5.21
C PHE A 92 5.04 15.22 -4.63
N PHE A 93 6.05 15.65 -5.36
CA PHE A 93 6.93 16.71 -4.91
C PHE A 93 6.18 18.05 -4.84
N GLU A 94 5.31 18.31 -5.79
CA GLU A 94 4.48 19.53 -5.79
C GLU A 94 3.50 19.54 -4.62
N GLU A 95 2.92 18.40 -4.29
CA GLU A 95 1.95 18.30 -3.18
C GLU A 95 2.61 18.49 -1.81
N THR A 96 3.90 18.19 -1.67
CA THR A 96 4.62 18.32 -0.40
C THR A 96 5.23 19.69 -0.19
N THR A 97 5.29 20.52 -1.19
CA THR A 97 5.74 21.90 -1.07
C THR A 97 4.57 22.85 -1.01
#